data_e07d41bd6be498779dfce4674b683d5b
#
_entry.id   e07d41bd6be498779dfce4674b683d5b
#
_cell.length_a   1.000
_cell.length_b   1.000
_cell.length_c   1.000
_cell.angle_alpha   90.00
_cell.angle_beta   90.00
_cell.angle_gamma   90.00
#
_symmetry.space_group_name_H-M   'P 1'
#
loop_
_entity.id
_entity.type
_entity.pdbx_description
1 polymer ?
#
loop_
_entity_poly.entity_id
_entity_poly.type
_entity_poly.pdbx_seq_one_letter_code
_entity_poly.pdbx_strand_id
1 'polypeptide(L)'
;MSRQWDALVIGAGPAGLRAASVIAESGLEVVLVDEQAFPGGQIYRHVTAPGAEERFAEAADYRDGTELVRRFRRSGAEYLPETTVWFLEQDRILASRGEEVLDLRARNVIIAVGAMERPVPFRGWTLPGVMNAGAGDILLKTAGLLPETPVVLAGSGPLLYLVASHLIRKGHPLAAVLDQTPPSNMLKAAPHLPAGLLGLPLLLRGLSMLNDVRKSGTPVYRDVSGIEAQGADRLERVSFFCKGTVHTLDAATLLYHGG
;
A
#
# COMPACT_ATOMS: atom_id res chain seq x y z
N MET A 1 12.43 -34.13 17.69
CA MET A 1 11.84 -34.10 16.34
C MET A 1 11.37 -32.66 16.09
N SER A 2 11.87 -32.01 15.06
CA SER A 2 11.37 -30.68 14.68
C SER A 2 9.90 -30.79 14.29
N ARG A 3 9.06 -29.91 14.81
CA ARG A 3 7.62 -29.85 14.44
C ARG A 3 7.49 -29.57 12.94
N GLN A 4 6.64 -30.30 12.26
CA GLN A 4 6.33 -30.10 10.84
C GLN A 4 4.88 -29.71 10.69
N TRP A 5 4.61 -28.54 10.09
CA TRP A 5 3.26 -28.07 9.77
C TRP A 5 2.78 -28.63 8.42
N ASP A 6 1.48 -28.73 8.25
CA ASP A 6 0.88 -29.05 6.94
C ASP A 6 1.09 -27.91 5.97
N ALA A 7 1.05 -26.66 6.47
CA ALA A 7 1.34 -25.46 5.68
C ALA A 7 2.04 -24.39 6.49
N LEU A 8 2.92 -23.64 5.81
CA LEU A 8 3.51 -22.39 6.29
C LEU A 8 3.11 -21.27 5.32
N VAL A 9 2.59 -20.18 5.87
CA VAL A 9 2.21 -18.98 5.09
C VAL A 9 3.19 -17.87 5.41
N ILE A 10 3.79 -17.25 4.39
CA ILE A 10 4.73 -16.14 4.53
C ILE A 10 4.01 -14.85 4.18
N GLY A 11 3.86 -13.96 5.16
CA GLY A 11 3.21 -12.65 5.03
C GLY A 11 1.80 -12.61 5.59
N ALA A 12 1.59 -11.80 6.64
CA ALA A 12 0.31 -11.60 7.33
C ALA A 12 -0.52 -10.43 6.73
N GLY A 13 -0.40 -10.20 5.42
CA GLY A 13 -1.32 -9.36 4.67
C GLY A 13 -2.68 -10.03 4.47
N PRO A 14 -3.65 -9.35 3.80
CA PRO A 14 -5.00 -9.89 3.62
C PRO A 14 -5.03 -11.29 3.00
N ALA A 15 -4.17 -11.56 2.02
CA ALA A 15 -4.07 -12.85 1.35
C ALA A 15 -3.59 -13.96 2.30
N GLY A 16 -2.50 -13.69 3.04
CA GLY A 16 -1.94 -14.66 3.98
C GLY A 16 -2.85 -14.95 5.17
N LEU A 17 -3.45 -13.92 5.75
CA LEU A 17 -4.44 -14.07 6.82
C LEU A 17 -5.63 -14.94 6.37
N ARG A 18 -6.12 -14.70 5.16
CA ARG A 18 -7.22 -15.49 4.60
C ARG A 18 -6.81 -16.93 4.33
N ALA A 19 -5.63 -17.15 3.73
CA ALA A 19 -5.12 -18.48 3.45
C ALA A 19 -4.92 -19.29 4.74
N ALA A 20 -4.22 -18.72 5.72
CA ALA A 20 -3.98 -19.37 7.00
C ALA A 20 -5.29 -19.71 7.73
N SER A 21 -6.28 -18.78 7.71
CA SER A 21 -7.59 -19.04 8.31
C SER A 21 -8.30 -20.24 7.67
N VAL A 22 -8.34 -20.29 6.33
CA VAL A 22 -9.04 -21.36 5.60
C VAL A 22 -8.36 -22.71 5.84
N ILE A 23 -7.03 -22.75 5.85
CA ILE A 23 -6.27 -23.99 6.10
C ILE A 23 -6.55 -24.50 7.52
N ALA A 24 -6.47 -23.64 8.53
CA ALA A 24 -6.74 -24.03 9.92
C ALA A 24 -8.21 -24.45 10.14
N GLU A 25 -9.17 -23.74 9.56
CA GLU A 25 -10.60 -24.10 9.58
C GLU A 25 -10.89 -25.45 8.92
N SER A 26 -10.00 -25.93 8.03
CA SER A 26 -10.07 -27.26 7.42
C SER A 26 -9.44 -28.36 8.30
N GLY A 27 -8.98 -28.04 9.51
CA GLY A 27 -8.38 -28.98 10.46
C GLY A 27 -6.91 -29.29 10.22
N LEU A 28 -6.21 -28.53 9.37
CA LEU A 28 -4.79 -28.69 9.10
C LEU A 28 -3.95 -27.79 10.01
N GLU A 29 -2.75 -28.26 10.39
CA GLU A 29 -1.80 -27.46 11.16
C GLU A 29 -1.12 -26.44 10.26
N VAL A 30 -1.30 -25.15 10.57
CA VAL A 30 -0.72 -24.06 9.80
C VAL A 30 -0.03 -23.02 10.70
N VAL A 31 1.11 -22.52 10.24
CA VAL A 31 1.82 -21.40 10.83
C VAL A 31 1.88 -20.23 9.82
N LEU A 32 1.60 -19.04 10.29
CA LEU A 32 1.72 -17.79 9.56
C LEU A 32 2.89 -16.99 10.12
N VAL A 33 3.84 -16.61 9.27
CA VAL A 33 5.02 -15.80 9.65
C VAL A 33 4.95 -14.44 8.99
N ASP A 34 5.36 -13.40 9.71
CA ASP A 34 5.43 -12.02 9.18
C ASP A 34 6.53 -11.23 9.87
N GLU A 35 7.23 -10.39 9.13
CA GLU A 35 8.30 -9.51 9.65
C GLU A 35 7.76 -8.39 10.55
N GLN A 36 6.46 -8.07 10.46
CA GLN A 36 5.84 -7.01 11.25
C GLN A 36 5.31 -7.55 12.58
N ALA A 37 5.26 -6.67 13.59
CA ALA A 37 4.69 -7.00 14.90
C ALA A 37 3.17 -7.21 14.85
N PHE A 38 2.47 -6.55 13.93
CA PHE A 38 1.03 -6.60 13.80
C PHE A 38 0.60 -7.11 12.41
N PRO A 39 -0.42 -8.00 12.35
CA PRO A 39 -0.97 -8.46 11.09
C PRO A 39 -1.77 -7.38 10.37
N GLY A 40 -1.94 -7.53 9.05
CA GLY A 40 -2.69 -6.61 8.20
C GLY A 40 -1.96 -6.23 6.90
N GLY A 41 -0.64 -6.42 6.85
CA GLY A 41 0.20 -6.09 5.70
C GLY A 41 0.16 -4.59 5.36
N GLN A 42 0.33 -4.24 4.10
CA GLN A 42 0.33 -2.83 3.66
C GLN A 42 -1.08 -2.21 3.64
N ILE A 43 -2.11 -3.02 3.34
CA ILE A 43 -3.49 -2.52 3.18
C ILE A 43 -4.10 -2.17 4.54
N TYR A 44 -4.02 -3.08 5.51
CA TYR A 44 -4.58 -2.94 6.86
C TYR A 44 -3.48 -2.74 7.90
N ARG A 45 -2.48 -1.93 7.54
CA ARG A 45 -1.30 -1.75 8.37
C ARG A 45 -1.67 -1.21 9.74
N HIS A 46 -1.15 -1.88 10.79
CA HIS A 46 -1.42 -1.55 12.18
C HIS A 46 -2.90 -1.58 12.60
N VAL A 47 -3.75 -2.31 11.88
CA VAL A 47 -5.20 -2.40 12.15
C VAL A 47 -5.53 -2.88 13.57
N THR A 48 -4.64 -3.63 14.20
CA THR A 48 -4.80 -4.14 15.58
C THR A 48 -3.76 -3.58 16.56
N ALA A 49 -2.98 -2.58 16.14
CA ALA A 49 -2.03 -1.91 17.02
C ALA A 49 -2.76 -1.05 18.07
N PRO A 50 -2.15 -0.76 19.23
CA PRO A 50 -2.70 0.15 20.21
C PRO A 50 -3.09 1.52 19.59
N GLY A 51 -4.28 2.04 19.90
CA GLY A 51 -4.82 3.28 19.34
C GLY A 51 -5.29 3.19 17.87
N ALA A 52 -5.37 2.01 17.29
CA ALA A 52 -5.84 1.82 15.91
C ALA A 52 -7.30 2.28 15.74
N GLU A 53 -8.17 1.99 16.70
CA GLU A 53 -9.59 2.36 16.64
C GLU A 53 -9.80 3.86 16.50
N GLU A 54 -9.06 4.68 17.25
CA GLU A 54 -9.12 6.14 17.15
C GLU A 54 -8.52 6.65 15.83
N ARG A 55 -7.39 6.08 15.42
CA ARG A 55 -6.66 6.46 14.19
C ARG A 55 -7.48 6.22 12.93
N PHE A 56 -8.27 5.16 12.93
CA PHE A 56 -9.00 4.66 11.77
C PHE A 56 -10.54 4.68 11.93
N ALA A 57 -11.06 5.40 12.92
CA ALA A 57 -12.49 5.47 13.24
C ALA A 57 -13.37 5.76 11.99
N GLU A 58 -12.89 6.61 11.09
CA GLU A 58 -13.60 7.02 9.88
C GLU A 58 -13.27 6.15 8.65
N ALA A 59 -12.31 5.24 8.74
CA ALA A 59 -11.88 4.42 7.62
C ALA A 59 -12.68 3.10 7.55
N ALA A 60 -13.74 3.08 6.75
CA ALA A 60 -14.57 1.89 6.55
C ALA A 60 -13.77 0.63 6.19
N ASP A 61 -12.70 0.81 5.42
CA ASP A 61 -11.79 -0.25 4.99
C ASP A 61 -11.09 -0.97 6.14
N TYR A 62 -10.84 -0.27 7.26
CA TYR A 62 -10.19 -0.88 8.43
C TYR A 62 -11.09 -1.85 9.17
N ARG A 63 -12.42 -1.72 9.06
CA ARG A 63 -13.36 -2.71 9.64
C ARG A 63 -13.19 -4.07 9.01
N ASP A 64 -12.99 -4.12 7.69
CA ASP A 64 -12.74 -5.37 6.96
C ASP A 64 -11.42 -6.00 7.42
N GLY A 65 -10.38 -5.20 7.63
CA GLY A 65 -9.11 -5.64 8.18
C GLY A 65 -9.22 -6.19 9.59
N THR A 66 -9.96 -5.52 10.46
CA THR A 66 -10.20 -5.97 11.84
C THR A 66 -10.94 -7.30 11.87
N GLU A 67 -11.98 -7.48 11.04
CA GLU A 67 -12.73 -8.74 10.96
C GLU A 67 -11.87 -9.87 10.40
N LEU A 68 -11.04 -9.59 9.40
CA LEU A 68 -10.11 -10.56 8.84
C LEU A 68 -9.11 -11.07 9.90
N VAL A 69 -8.51 -10.16 10.68
CA VAL A 69 -7.60 -10.52 11.77
C VAL A 69 -8.34 -11.28 12.88
N ARG A 70 -9.57 -10.87 13.20
CA ARG A 70 -10.40 -11.58 14.20
C ARG A 70 -10.69 -13.01 13.77
N ARG A 71 -11.06 -13.23 12.51
CA ARG A 71 -11.26 -14.57 11.94
C ARG A 71 -10.00 -15.41 12.03
N PHE A 72 -8.86 -14.84 11.63
CA PHE A 72 -7.56 -15.50 11.73
C PHE A 72 -7.25 -15.94 13.16
N ARG A 73 -7.42 -15.07 14.15
CA ARG A 73 -7.19 -15.39 15.57
C ARG A 73 -8.10 -16.50 16.09
N ARG A 74 -9.32 -16.62 15.55
CA ARG A 74 -10.29 -17.66 15.94
C ARG A 74 -10.05 -18.99 15.21
N SER A 75 -9.33 -19.00 14.10
CA SER A 75 -9.13 -20.18 13.27
C SER A 75 -8.23 -21.24 13.92
N GLY A 76 -7.44 -20.88 14.93
CA GLY A 76 -6.44 -21.76 15.55
C GLY A 76 -5.10 -21.82 14.82
N ALA A 77 -4.92 -21.06 13.74
CA ALA A 77 -3.63 -20.91 13.08
C ALA A 77 -2.58 -20.32 14.03
N GLU A 78 -1.37 -20.87 14.01
CA GLU A 78 -0.24 -20.31 14.75
C GLU A 78 0.29 -19.04 14.09
N TYR A 79 0.69 -18.04 14.88
CA TYR A 79 1.24 -16.78 14.36
C TYR A 79 2.62 -16.50 14.95
N LEU A 80 3.59 -16.27 14.08
CA LEU A 80 4.95 -15.87 14.43
C LEU A 80 5.20 -14.44 13.86
N PRO A 81 4.88 -13.39 14.63
CA PRO A 81 5.24 -12.01 14.27
C PRO A 81 6.75 -11.80 14.38
N GLU A 82 7.22 -10.65 13.84
CA GLU A 82 8.62 -10.20 13.88
C GLU A 82 9.59 -11.28 13.38
N THR A 83 9.12 -12.09 12.42
CA THR A 83 9.83 -13.25 11.87
C THR A 83 10.11 -13.04 10.40
N THR A 84 11.39 -12.83 10.07
CA THR A 84 11.87 -12.60 8.71
C THR A 84 12.38 -13.89 8.08
N VAL A 85 11.71 -14.35 7.03
CA VAL A 85 12.18 -15.50 6.24
C VAL A 85 13.25 -15.04 5.27
N TRP A 86 14.41 -15.69 5.27
CA TRP A 86 15.53 -15.36 4.40
C TRP A 86 16.05 -16.53 3.57
N PHE A 87 15.57 -17.76 3.84
CA PHE A 87 15.92 -18.95 3.05
C PHE A 87 14.70 -19.86 2.91
N LEU A 88 14.50 -20.38 1.72
CA LEU A 88 13.44 -21.34 1.40
C LEU A 88 13.98 -22.36 0.40
N GLU A 89 14.01 -23.62 0.80
CA GLU A 89 14.37 -24.73 -0.06
C GLU A 89 13.51 -25.95 0.29
N GLN A 90 12.78 -26.45 -0.69
CA GLN A 90 11.87 -27.58 -0.53
C GLN A 90 10.92 -27.40 0.67
N ASP A 91 11.10 -28.21 1.73
CA ASP A 91 10.30 -28.22 2.97
C ASP A 91 10.97 -27.46 4.13
N ARG A 92 12.17 -26.88 3.88
CA ARG A 92 12.98 -26.19 4.89
C ARG A 92 12.93 -24.69 4.72
N ILE A 93 12.52 -24.02 5.79
CA ILE A 93 12.40 -22.57 5.82
C ILE A 93 13.26 -22.02 6.97
N LEU A 94 14.27 -21.19 6.66
CA LEU A 94 15.02 -20.51 7.69
C LEU A 94 14.50 -19.08 7.85
N ALA A 95 14.30 -18.71 9.10
CA ALA A 95 13.81 -17.40 9.48
C ALA A 95 14.60 -16.88 10.68
N SER A 96 14.57 -15.58 10.91
CA SER A 96 15.10 -14.95 12.12
C SER A 96 14.00 -14.22 12.86
N ARG A 97 14.02 -14.30 14.19
CA ARG A 97 13.16 -13.52 15.09
C ARG A 97 14.03 -12.94 16.21
N GLY A 98 14.32 -11.64 16.13
CA GLY A 98 15.37 -11.04 16.93
C GLY A 98 16.72 -11.68 16.63
N GLU A 99 17.38 -12.20 17.66
CA GLU A 99 18.67 -12.90 17.54
C GLU A 99 18.53 -14.44 17.33
N GLU A 100 17.29 -14.95 17.37
CA GLU A 100 17.01 -16.38 17.22
C GLU A 100 16.90 -16.75 15.75
N VAL A 101 17.56 -17.87 15.37
CA VAL A 101 17.38 -18.50 14.06
C VAL A 101 16.39 -19.66 14.20
N LEU A 102 15.31 -19.61 13.42
CA LEU A 102 14.29 -20.62 13.38
C LEU A 102 14.50 -21.52 12.15
N ASP A 103 14.53 -22.84 12.36
CA ASP A 103 14.50 -23.87 11.31
C ASP A 103 13.07 -24.46 11.26
N LEU A 104 12.25 -23.92 10.37
CA LEU A 104 10.84 -24.27 10.23
C LEU A 104 10.67 -25.31 9.13
N ARG A 105 9.71 -26.23 9.32
CA ARG A 105 9.39 -27.25 8.34
C ARG A 105 7.92 -27.31 8.05
N ALA A 106 7.57 -27.32 6.76
CA ALA A 106 6.19 -27.44 6.31
C ALA A 106 6.10 -28.28 5.03
N ARG A 107 5.00 -29.02 4.88
CA ARG A 107 4.72 -29.78 3.65
C ARG A 107 4.40 -28.88 2.46
N ASN A 108 3.76 -27.75 2.74
CA ASN A 108 3.37 -26.77 1.73
C ASN A 108 3.77 -25.37 2.19
N VAL A 109 4.23 -24.55 1.26
CA VAL A 109 4.56 -23.14 1.54
C VAL A 109 3.71 -22.25 0.66
N ILE A 110 3.05 -21.26 1.28
CA ILE A 110 2.26 -20.24 0.60
C ILE A 110 2.97 -18.89 0.76
N ILE A 111 3.41 -18.33 -0.36
CA ILE A 111 4.07 -17.04 -0.41
C ILE A 111 3.01 -15.96 -0.62
N ALA A 112 2.75 -15.14 0.43
CA ALA A 112 1.75 -14.08 0.46
C ALA A 112 2.38 -12.73 0.86
N VAL A 113 3.61 -12.48 0.45
CA VAL A 113 4.44 -11.32 0.84
C VAL A 113 3.96 -9.98 0.28
N GLY A 114 2.92 -10.00 -0.56
CA GLY A 114 2.37 -8.80 -1.16
C GLY A 114 3.27 -8.20 -2.26
N ALA A 115 3.19 -6.89 -2.40
CA ALA A 115 3.98 -6.14 -3.36
C ALA A 115 4.53 -4.87 -2.70
N MET A 116 5.71 -4.47 -3.15
CA MET A 116 6.35 -3.21 -2.78
C MET A 116 6.41 -2.29 -4.01
N GLU A 117 6.12 -1.02 -3.80
CA GLU A 117 6.21 -0.01 -4.82
C GLU A 117 7.66 0.12 -5.31
N ARG A 118 7.86 -0.01 -6.62
CA ARG A 118 9.19 0.10 -7.21
C ARG A 118 9.58 1.57 -7.37
N PRO A 119 10.72 2.03 -6.83
CA PRO A 119 11.22 3.35 -7.13
C PRO A 119 11.54 3.49 -8.63
N VAL A 120 11.03 4.53 -9.26
CA VAL A 120 11.32 4.86 -10.66
C VAL A 120 12.19 6.11 -10.67
N PRO A 121 13.44 6.02 -11.11
CA PRO A 121 14.34 7.18 -11.16
C PRO A 121 13.84 8.25 -12.14
N PHE A 122 13.83 9.49 -11.68
CA PHE A 122 13.64 10.70 -12.50
C PHE A 122 14.56 11.79 -11.96
N ARG A 123 14.71 12.90 -12.65
CA ARG A 123 15.64 13.94 -12.21
C ARG A 123 15.22 14.51 -10.85
N GLY A 124 16.14 14.46 -9.88
CA GLY A 124 15.91 14.94 -8.52
C GLY A 124 15.18 13.95 -7.58
N TRP A 125 14.92 12.72 -8.01
CA TRP A 125 14.18 11.72 -7.20
C TRP A 125 14.81 11.39 -5.84
N THR A 126 16.09 11.69 -5.64
CA THR A 126 16.82 11.47 -4.38
C THR A 126 16.81 12.68 -3.43
N LEU A 127 16.21 13.80 -3.82
CA LEU A 127 16.11 14.96 -2.94
C LEU A 127 15.26 14.65 -1.70
N PRO A 128 15.71 15.07 -0.50
CA PRO A 128 14.85 15.07 0.68
C PRO A 128 13.52 15.76 0.40
N GLY A 129 12.41 15.14 0.75
CA GLY A 129 11.05 15.57 0.40
C GLY A 129 10.44 14.79 -0.79
N VAL A 130 11.24 14.01 -1.53
CA VAL A 130 10.74 13.08 -2.56
C VAL A 130 10.64 11.68 -1.99
N MET A 131 9.48 11.04 -2.13
CA MET A 131 9.28 9.66 -1.69
C MET A 131 8.19 8.97 -2.54
N ASN A 132 8.14 7.64 -2.47
CA ASN A 132 7.04 6.90 -3.10
C ASN A 132 5.70 7.23 -2.42
N ALA A 133 4.63 7.25 -3.21
CA ALA A 133 3.29 7.58 -2.70
C ALA A 133 2.82 6.58 -1.64
N GLY A 134 3.13 5.28 -1.83
CA GLY A 134 2.86 4.24 -0.83
C GLY A 134 3.61 4.45 0.48
N ALA A 135 4.84 4.98 0.44
CA ALA A 135 5.59 5.31 1.66
C ALA A 135 4.89 6.41 2.46
N GLY A 136 4.39 7.45 1.79
CA GLY A 136 3.58 8.50 2.43
C GLY A 136 2.32 7.95 3.10
N ASP A 137 1.60 7.03 2.44
CA ASP A 137 0.42 6.35 3.00
C ASP A 137 0.77 5.47 4.20
N ILE A 138 1.92 4.78 4.15
CA ILE A 138 2.43 3.99 5.27
C ILE A 138 2.73 4.87 6.48
N LEU A 139 3.42 5.99 6.32
CA LEU A 139 3.72 6.94 7.41
C LEU A 139 2.44 7.47 8.05
N LEU A 140 1.44 7.80 7.24
CA LEU A 140 0.13 8.19 7.73
C LEU A 140 -0.53 7.07 8.55
N LYS A 141 -0.52 5.84 8.06
CA LYS A 141 -1.16 4.69 8.72
C LYS A 141 -0.43 4.24 9.98
N THR A 142 0.90 4.25 9.98
CA THR A 142 1.70 3.76 11.11
C THR A 142 1.82 4.76 12.23
N ALA A 143 2.11 6.01 11.91
CA ALA A 143 2.48 7.04 12.88
C ALA A 143 1.56 8.27 12.87
N GLY A 144 0.56 8.31 11.98
CA GLY A 144 -0.29 9.49 11.80
C GLY A 144 0.47 10.69 11.23
N LEU A 145 1.65 10.46 10.65
CA LEU A 145 2.47 11.53 10.10
C LEU A 145 1.91 12.00 8.76
N LEU A 146 1.79 13.30 8.64
CA LEU A 146 1.40 13.99 7.41
C LEU A 146 2.65 14.57 6.73
N PRO A 147 2.72 14.57 5.39
CA PRO A 147 3.85 15.15 4.67
C PRO A 147 3.91 16.67 4.83
N GLU A 148 5.09 17.25 4.71
CA GLU A 148 5.27 18.71 4.76
C GLU A 148 4.64 19.37 3.52
N THR A 149 3.87 20.44 3.75
CA THR A 149 3.21 21.21 2.67
C THR A 149 4.14 22.26 2.06
N PRO A 150 3.99 22.60 0.77
CA PRO A 150 3.02 22.12 -0.21
C PRO A 150 3.29 20.69 -0.69
N VAL A 151 2.24 19.85 -0.84
CA VAL A 151 2.34 18.46 -1.28
C VAL A 151 1.89 18.33 -2.72
N VAL A 152 2.74 17.76 -3.56
CA VAL A 152 2.41 17.35 -4.93
C VAL A 152 2.35 15.82 -4.98
N LEU A 153 1.26 15.27 -5.51
CA LEU A 153 1.19 13.86 -5.87
C LEU A 153 1.41 13.71 -7.37
N ALA A 154 2.25 12.75 -7.78
CA ALA A 154 2.52 12.51 -9.18
C ALA A 154 2.60 11.01 -9.50
N GLY A 155 2.20 10.63 -10.70
CA GLY A 155 2.29 9.25 -11.17
C GLY A 155 1.06 8.77 -11.93
N SER A 156 0.78 7.46 -11.88
CA SER A 156 -0.33 6.86 -12.61
C SER A 156 -1.08 5.83 -11.77
N GLY A 157 -2.30 5.51 -12.18
CA GLY A 157 -3.08 4.43 -11.59
C GLY A 157 -3.87 4.78 -10.34
N PRO A 158 -4.60 3.79 -9.79
CA PRO A 158 -5.58 4.04 -8.72
C PRO A 158 -4.94 4.42 -7.37
N LEU A 159 -3.70 3.98 -7.09
CA LEU A 159 -3.02 4.30 -5.83
C LEU A 159 -2.78 5.81 -5.69
N LEU A 160 -2.51 6.52 -6.79
CA LEU A 160 -2.38 7.97 -6.80
C LEU A 160 -3.59 8.65 -6.17
N TYR A 161 -4.81 8.27 -6.62
CA TYR A 161 -6.06 8.84 -6.12
C TYR A 161 -6.45 8.32 -4.73
N LEU A 162 -6.03 7.10 -4.37
CA LEU A 162 -6.22 6.55 -3.02
C LEU A 162 -5.45 7.39 -1.99
N VAL A 163 -4.16 7.63 -2.25
CA VAL A 163 -3.31 8.45 -1.36
C VAL A 163 -3.81 9.88 -1.29
N ALA A 164 -4.20 10.47 -2.44
CA ALA A 164 -4.83 11.80 -2.46
C ALA A 164 -6.08 11.87 -1.58
N SER A 165 -6.99 10.90 -1.73
CA SER A 165 -8.22 10.81 -0.93
C SER A 165 -7.92 10.65 0.56
N HIS A 166 -6.94 9.84 0.95
CA HIS A 166 -6.55 9.65 2.35
C HIS A 166 -6.05 10.97 2.98
N LEU A 167 -5.18 11.70 2.29
CA LEU A 167 -4.66 12.99 2.77
C LEU A 167 -5.78 14.03 2.87
N ILE A 168 -6.62 14.15 1.85
CA ILE A 168 -7.74 15.10 1.82
C ILE A 168 -8.74 14.82 2.96
N ARG A 169 -9.10 13.56 3.20
CA ARG A 169 -10.01 13.18 4.30
C ARG A 169 -9.43 13.49 5.67
N LYS A 170 -8.12 13.54 5.81
CA LYS A 170 -7.44 14.01 7.02
C LYS A 170 -7.30 15.55 7.09
N GLY A 171 -7.94 16.28 6.18
CA GLY A 171 -7.87 17.74 6.12
C GLY A 171 -6.54 18.27 5.62
N HIS A 172 -5.70 17.43 5.01
CA HIS A 172 -4.38 17.82 4.54
C HIS A 172 -4.45 18.32 3.09
N PRO A 173 -4.08 19.60 2.84
CA PRO A 173 -4.20 20.19 1.52
C PRO A 173 -3.15 19.66 0.55
N LEU A 174 -3.56 19.46 -0.69
CA LEU A 174 -2.67 19.11 -1.81
C LEU A 174 -2.49 20.31 -2.74
N ALA A 175 -1.25 20.58 -3.12
CA ALA A 175 -0.94 21.61 -4.11
C ALA A 175 -1.38 21.20 -5.52
N ALA A 176 -1.19 19.95 -5.89
CA ALA A 176 -1.64 19.39 -7.16
C ALA A 176 -1.60 17.86 -7.19
N VAL A 177 -2.38 17.28 -8.12
CA VAL A 177 -2.25 15.90 -8.58
C VAL A 177 -1.81 15.90 -10.03
N LEU A 178 -0.68 15.26 -10.32
CA LEU A 178 -0.04 15.14 -11.64
C LEU A 178 -0.25 13.72 -12.17
N ASP A 179 -1.31 13.51 -12.97
CA ASP A 179 -1.67 12.21 -13.50
C ASP A 179 -0.98 11.96 -14.85
N GLN A 180 -0.08 10.99 -14.87
CA GLN A 180 0.68 10.55 -16.04
C GLN A 180 -0.08 9.53 -16.92
N THR A 181 -1.32 9.16 -16.54
CA THR A 181 -2.10 8.16 -17.29
C THR A 181 -2.43 8.68 -18.68
N PRO A 182 -1.97 7.99 -19.76
CA PRO A 182 -2.28 8.39 -21.12
C PRO A 182 -3.79 8.33 -21.40
N PRO A 183 -4.35 9.32 -22.11
CA PRO A 183 -5.78 9.31 -22.47
C PRO A 183 -6.20 8.08 -23.27
N SER A 184 -5.29 7.49 -24.05
CA SER A 184 -5.50 6.25 -24.79
C SER A 184 -5.89 5.05 -23.93
N ASN A 185 -5.51 5.05 -22.65
CA ASN A 185 -5.87 3.98 -21.71
C ASN A 185 -7.39 3.94 -21.44
N MET A 186 -8.07 5.08 -21.49
CA MET A 186 -9.55 5.11 -21.39
C MET A 186 -10.21 4.40 -22.57
N LEU A 187 -9.70 4.60 -23.78
CA LEU A 187 -10.21 3.91 -24.98
C LEU A 187 -9.94 2.39 -24.90
N LYS A 188 -8.76 1.99 -24.41
CA LYS A 188 -8.42 0.58 -24.20
C LYS A 188 -9.27 -0.07 -23.10
N ALA A 189 -9.70 0.67 -22.11
CA ALA A 189 -10.55 0.17 -21.04
C ALA A 189 -12.04 0.03 -21.45
N ALA A 190 -12.50 0.77 -22.46
CA ALA A 190 -13.90 0.79 -22.87
C ALA A 190 -14.51 -0.60 -23.17
N PRO A 191 -13.84 -1.54 -23.88
CA PRO A 191 -14.34 -2.89 -24.12
C PRO A 191 -14.54 -3.72 -22.84
N HIS A 192 -13.84 -3.36 -21.76
CA HIS A 192 -13.88 -4.09 -20.47
C HIS A 192 -14.93 -3.53 -19.50
N LEU A 193 -15.63 -2.43 -19.86
CA LEU A 193 -16.66 -1.83 -19.02
C LEU A 193 -17.78 -2.81 -18.62
N PRO A 194 -18.32 -3.68 -19.52
CA PRO A 194 -19.35 -4.65 -19.09
C PRO A 194 -18.86 -5.61 -18.01
N ALA A 195 -17.61 -6.10 -18.13
CA ALA A 195 -17.00 -6.94 -17.11
C ALA A 195 -16.70 -6.14 -15.82
N GLY A 196 -16.37 -4.86 -15.94
CA GLY A 196 -16.18 -3.94 -14.82
C GLY A 196 -17.42 -3.78 -13.95
N LEU A 197 -18.63 -3.94 -14.50
CA LEU A 197 -19.88 -3.88 -13.73
C LEU A 197 -20.00 -5.02 -12.69
N LEU A 198 -19.33 -6.15 -12.90
CA LEU A 198 -19.22 -7.21 -11.89
C LEU A 198 -18.45 -6.76 -10.65
N GLY A 199 -17.57 -5.75 -10.82
CA GLY A 199 -16.81 -5.10 -9.75
C GLY A 199 -17.40 -3.75 -9.31
N LEU A 200 -18.73 -3.56 -9.39
CA LEU A 200 -19.39 -2.29 -9.09
C LEU A 200 -18.96 -1.63 -7.76
N PRO A 201 -18.77 -2.37 -6.64
CA PRO A 201 -18.28 -1.76 -5.40
C PRO A 201 -16.91 -1.09 -5.55
N LEU A 202 -15.99 -1.69 -6.33
CA LEU A 202 -14.66 -1.14 -6.59
C LEU A 202 -14.75 0.10 -7.49
N LEU A 203 -15.64 0.10 -8.50
CA LEU A 203 -15.88 1.26 -9.34
C LEU A 203 -16.43 2.43 -8.53
N LEU A 204 -17.43 2.18 -7.68
CA LEU A 204 -18.01 3.21 -6.80
C LEU A 204 -16.96 3.77 -5.84
N ARG A 205 -16.07 2.93 -5.31
CA ARG A 205 -14.97 3.35 -4.48
C ARG A 205 -14.00 4.26 -5.24
N GLY A 206 -13.60 3.89 -6.47
CA GLY A 206 -12.79 4.73 -7.34
C GLY A 206 -13.44 6.08 -7.63
N LEU A 207 -14.74 6.10 -7.95
CA LEU A 207 -15.49 7.33 -8.16
C LEU A 207 -15.56 8.20 -6.89
N SER A 208 -15.68 7.60 -5.70
CA SER A 208 -15.61 8.33 -4.42
C SER A 208 -14.27 9.04 -4.25
N MET A 209 -13.15 8.36 -4.53
CA MET A 209 -11.81 8.97 -4.45
C MET A 209 -11.65 10.15 -5.40
N LEU A 210 -12.10 10.00 -6.65
CA LEU A 210 -12.10 11.10 -7.63
C LEU A 210 -12.96 12.28 -7.16
N ASN A 211 -14.11 12.00 -6.54
CA ASN A 211 -14.99 13.01 -5.99
C ASN A 211 -14.39 13.74 -4.79
N ASP A 212 -13.62 13.06 -3.94
CA ASP A 212 -12.88 13.68 -2.84
C ASP A 212 -11.88 14.71 -3.37
N VAL A 213 -11.07 14.32 -4.36
CA VAL A 213 -10.11 15.23 -5.01
C VAL A 213 -10.82 16.41 -5.67
N ARG A 214 -11.95 16.16 -6.36
CA ARG A 214 -12.72 17.23 -6.99
C ARG A 214 -13.30 18.23 -5.96
N LYS A 215 -13.86 17.71 -4.87
CA LYS A 215 -14.49 18.54 -3.82
C LYS A 215 -13.46 19.35 -3.03
N SER A 216 -12.23 18.86 -2.90
CA SER A 216 -11.15 19.59 -2.21
C SER A 216 -10.68 20.82 -2.98
N GLY A 217 -11.04 20.95 -4.26
CA GLY A 217 -10.54 22.01 -5.13
C GLY A 217 -9.08 21.83 -5.58
N THR A 218 -8.46 20.67 -5.29
CA THR A 218 -7.08 20.38 -5.69
C THR A 218 -6.95 20.36 -7.22
N PRO A 219 -6.02 21.11 -7.80
CA PRO A 219 -5.74 21.08 -9.24
C PRO A 219 -5.30 19.69 -9.70
N VAL A 220 -5.89 19.18 -10.79
CA VAL A 220 -5.49 17.92 -11.40
C VAL A 220 -4.98 18.15 -12.81
N TYR A 221 -3.70 17.92 -13.04
CA TYR A 221 -3.06 17.94 -14.35
C TYR A 221 -3.05 16.51 -14.92
N ARG A 222 -3.55 16.32 -16.13
CA ARG A 222 -3.64 15.02 -16.80
C ARG A 222 -2.73 14.94 -18.00
N ASP A 223 -2.30 13.71 -18.34
CA ASP A 223 -1.35 13.47 -19.43
C ASP A 223 -0.02 14.19 -19.20
N VAL A 224 0.45 14.09 -17.97
CA VAL A 224 1.68 14.74 -17.52
C VAL A 224 2.89 13.90 -17.90
N SER A 225 3.98 14.55 -18.28
CA SER A 225 5.26 13.90 -18.55
C SER A 225 6.44 14.76 -18.09
N GLY A 226 7.66 14.21 -18.11
CA GLY A 226 8.87 14.97 -17.82
C GLY A 226 8.89 15.57 -16.41
N ILE A 227 8.44 14.81 -15.40
CA ILE A 227 8.47 15.27 -14.02
C ILE A 227 9.91 15.37 -13.55
N GLU A 228 10.23 16.49 -12.92
CA GLU A 228 11.55 16.80 -12.38
C GLU A 228 11.37 17.46 -11.00
N ALA A 229 12.05 16.93 -9.99
CA ALA A 229 12.16 17.53 -8.66
C ALA A 229 13.36 18.48 -8.63
N GLN A 230 13.18 19.67 -8.13
CA GLN A 230 14.17 20.74 -8.13
C GLN A 230 14.36 21.29 -6.71
N GLY A 231 15.62 21.57 -6.35
CA GLY A 231 16.04 22.16 -5.09
C GLY A 231 17.54 21.98 -4.90
N ALA A 232 18.12 22.65 -3.94
CA ALA A 232 19.55 22.50 -3.60
C ALA A 232 19.77 21.33 -2.63
N ASP A 233 19.33 21.47 -1.38
CA ASP A 233 19.52 20.46 -0.32
C ASP A 233 18.26 19.63 -0.07
N ARG A 234 17.12 20.12 -0.55
CA ARG A 234 15.80 19.48 -0.42
C ARG A 234 14.90 19.89 -1.58
N LEU A 235 13.76 19.23 -1.71
CA LEU A 235 12.73 19.61 -2.67
C LEU A 235 12.21 21.03 -2.38
N GLU A 236 12.19 21.86 -3.41
CA GLU A 236 11.62 23.22 -3.38
C GLU A 236 10.52 23.37 -4.42
N ARG A 237 10.68 22.71 -5.58
CA ARG A 237 9.76 22.83 -6.72
C ARG A 237 9.67 21.54 -7.51
N VAL A 238 8.54 21.34 -8.16
CA VAL A 238 8.33 20.28 -9.15
C VAL A 238 7.99 20.90 -10.47
N SER A 239 8.77 20.58 -11.52
CA SER A 239 8.47 20.95 -12.90
C SER A 239 7.96 19.76 -13.68
N PHE A 240 7.07 20.00 -14.64
CA PHE A 240 6.46 18.96 -15.47
C PHE A 240 5.92 19.55 -16.77
N PHE A 241 5.76 18.71 -17.76
CA PHE A 241 5.16 19.04 -19.05
C PHE A 241 3.71 18.61 -19.10
N CYS A 242 2.82 19.53 -19.47
CA CYS A 242 1.39 19.27 -19.62
C CYS A 242 0.83 20.11 -20.76
N LYS A 243 0.10 19.50 -21.69
CA LYS A 243 -0.57 20.16 -22.83
C LYS A 243 0.34 21.12 -23.61
N GLY A 244 1.58 20.72 -23.88
CA GLY A 244 2.51 21.51 -24.68
C GLY A 244 3.25 22.60 -23.91
N THR A 245 3.07 22.73 -22.60
CA THR A 245 3.66 23.78 -21.76
C THR A 245 4.39 23.16 -20.56
N VAL A 246 5.51 23.77 -20.17
CA VAL A 246 6.19 23.45 -18.91
C VAL A 246 5.52 24.21 -17.78
N HIS A 247 5.16 23.51 -16.73
CA HIS A 247 4.62 24.07 -15.50
C HIS A 247 5.62 23.85 -14.37
N THR A 248 5.62 24.74 -13.39
CA THR A 248 6.42 24.62 -12.17
C THR A 248 5.54 24.98 -10.98
N LEU A 249 5.59 24.14 -9.94
CA LEU A 249 4.85 24.32 -8.68
C LEU A 249 5.83 24.28 -7.51
N ASP A 250 5.61 25.11 -6.52
CA ASP A 250 6.31 25.00 -5.24
C ASP A 250 5.88 23.71 -4.54
N ALA A 251 6.84 22.99 -3.97
CA ALA A 251 6.60 21.72 -3.29
C ALA A 251 7.64 21.48 -2.20
N ALA A 252 7.20 21.17 -1.00
CA ALA A 252 8.04 20.64 0.07
C ALA A 252 8.06 19.11 0.06
N THR A 253 6.98 18.49 -0.44
CA THR A 253 6.88 17.03 -0.59
C THR A 253 6.37 16.66 -1.98
N LEU A 254 7.03 15.69 -2.61
CA LEU A 254 6.57 15.00 -3.83
C LEU A 254 6.36 13.53 -3.52
N LEU A 255 5.10 13.09 -3.58
CA LEU A 255 4.71 11.69 -3.47
C LEU A 255 4.55 11.12 -4.88
N TYR A 256 5.45 10.23 -5.29
CA TYR A 256 5.50 9.70 -6.65
C TYR A 256 5.09 8.23 -6.72
N HIS A 257 4.23 7.89 -7.68
CA HIS A 257 3.80 6.52 -7.97
C HIS A 257 4.06 6.18 -9.44
N GLY A 258 5.06 5.35 -9.69
CA GLY A 258 5.47 4.97 -11.05
C GLY A 258 4.64 3.85 -11.70
N GLY A 259 3.65 3.28 -11.00
CA GLY A 259 2.81 2.17 -11.47
C GLY A 259 3.25 0.83 -10.94
#